data_c0c7915c30704c5a4d5da07391ca8a3d
#
_entry.id   c0c7915c30704c5a4d5da07391ca8a3d
#
_cell.length_a   1.000
_cell.length_b   1.000
_cell.length_c   1.000
_cell.angle_alpha   90.00
_cell.angle_beta   90.00
_cell.angle_gamma   90.00
#
_symmetry.space_group_name_H-M   'P 1'
#
loop_
_entity.id
_entity.type
_entity.pdbx_description
1 polymer ?
#
loop_
_entity_poly.entity_id
_entity_poly.type
_entity_poly.pdbx_seq_one_letter_code
_entity_poly.pdbx_strand_id
1 'polypeptide(L)'
;MKGGVSGCVRDCAEFHSKDFGLCAVQNGFNVYVGGNGGMKPAHALLLQADVAPDQVIPLLDRYLMFYFRTADRLQRTARWLENLAGGIEYLKDVVVRDKLGICKELETQMQQLVGGYYDEWEKAVKENFDDSSFKQFVNTDETQDTVEIIRERGQRRPADWPNNDVAANKEFNKIVWSSTSWTKVCESSKLPVEDAGSSATVLVSNTQIAIFRLRDKLYACQNMCGHKRAFVLGQGILSTDENGEAYVSCPLHKRNYILEKESEHSGDCKNDATMSVATFEIKEEDGDIYVKLPPVLELDDVLGTSKWMVKKEETKEKPFTKVDKRFKFKLPVRKFPAVAAGCSSIDDLNW
;
A
#
# COMPACT_ATOMS: atom_id res chain seq x y z
N MET A 1 -1.13 3.51 -14.98
CA MET A 1 -1.69 4.64 -15.76
C MET A 1 -3.03 5.04 -15.20
N LYS A 2 -3.44 6.30 -15.38
CA LYS A 2 -4.73 6.82 -14.90
C LYS A 2 -5.44 7.51 -16.06
N GLY A 3 -6.72 7.21 -16.26
CA GLY A 3 -7.60 7.87 -17.20
C GLY A 3 -8.72 8.64 -16.49
N GLY A 4 -9.28 9.63 -17.16
CA GLY A 4 -10.44 10.37 -16.69
C GLY A 4 -11.42 10.62 -17.83
N VAL A 5 -12.73 10.54 -17.54
CA VAL A 5 -13.78 10.83 -18.50
C VAL A 5 -14.73 11.86 -17.88
N SER A 6 -14.84 13.02 -18.50
CA SER A 6 -15.79 14.07 -18.11
C SER A 6 -16.88 14.26 -19.16
N GLY A 7 -18.11 14.41 -18.69
CA GLY A 7 -19.27 14.68 -19.54
C GLY A 7 -19.31 16.12 -20.07
N CYS A 8 -18.43 17.01 -19.66
CA CYS A 8 -18.37 18.40 -20.12
C CYS A 8 -17.00 19.03 -19.80
N VAL A 9 -16.78 20.23 -20.32
CA VAL A 9 -15.54 21.03 -20.15
C VAL A 9 -15.23 21.48 -18.72
N ARG A 10 -16.13 21.30 -17.75
CA ARG A 10 -15.87 21.64 -16.34
C ARG A 10 -14.84 20.75 -15.66
N ASP A 11 -14.45 19.66 -16.31
CA ASP A 11 -13.40 18.72 -15.85
C ASP A 11 -13.59 18.20 -14.42
N CYS A 12 -14.82 17.88 -14.02
CA CYS A 12 -15.11 17.34 -12.69
C CYS A 12 -14.42 15.99 -12.41
N ALA A 13 -14.00 15.27 -13.45
CA ALA A 13 -13.21 14.04 -13.34
C ALA A 13 -11.69 14.29 -13.36
N GLU A 14 -11.25 15.55 -13.40
CA GLU A 14 -9.84 15.97 -13.43
C GLU A 14 -9.03 15.30 -14.55
N PHE A 15 -9.63 15.15 -15.74
CA PHE A 15 -9.00 14.44 -16.86
C PHE A 15 -7.73 15.13 -17.34
N HIS A 16 -7.64 16.45 -17.21
CA HIS A 16 -6.42 17.21 -17.55
C HIS A 16 -5.20 16.87 -16.68
N SER A 17 -5.40 16.21 -15.54
CA SER A 17 -4.33 15.78 -14.65
C SER A 17 -3.99 14.28 -14.78
N LYS A 18 -4.56 13.61 -15.76
CA LYS A 18 -4.41 12.15 -15.96
C LYS A 18 -3.51 11.83 -17.16
N ASP A 19 -3.02 10.59 -17.23
CA ASP A 19 -2.18 10.12 -18.33
C ASP A 19 -2.90 10.20 -19.68
N PHE A 20 -4.23 9.99 -19.67
CA PHE A 20 -5.14 10.31 -20.76
C PHE A 20 -6.49 10.80 -20.23
N GLY A 21 -7.17 11.60 -21.01
CA GLY A 21 -8.45 12.20 -20.64
C GLY A 21 -9.41 12.31 -21.81
N LEU A 22 -10.69 12.10 -21.52
CA LEU A 22 -11.77 12.24 -22.49
C LEU A 22 -12.75 13.31 -21.99
N CYS A 23 -13.04 14.27 -22.83
CA CYS A 23 -14.09 15.25 -22.60
C CYS A 23 -15.20 15.08 -23.63
N ALA A 24 -16.42 14.80 -23.18
CA ALA A 24 -17.56 14.71 -24.08
C ALA A 24 -17.88 16.09 -24.68
N VAL A 25 -18.08 16.11 -25.98
CA VAL A 25 -18.50 17.27 -26.77
C VAL A 25 -19.67 16.88 -27.67
N GLN A 26 -20.26 17.83 -28.36
CA GLN A 26 -21.46 17.59 -29.16
C GLN A 26 -21.28 16.53 -30.24
N ASN A 27 -20.08 16.45 -30.85
CA ASN A 27 -19.79 15.53 -31.96
C ASN A 27 -18.99 14.29 -31.55
N GLY A 28 -18.78 14.04 -30.26
CA GLY A 28 -17.98 12.90 -29.78
C GLY A 28 -17.16 13.23 -28.56
N PHE A 29 -15.85 12.99 -28.61
CA PHE A 29 -14.94 13.23 -27.51
C PHE A 29 -13.69 14.00 -27.95
N ASN A 30 -13.30 14.96 -27.14
CA ASN A 30 -11.94 15.49 -27.20
C ASN A 30 -11.02 14.59 -26.38
N VAL A 31 -9.94 14.10 -26.99
CA VAL A 31 -8.96 13.21 -26.36
C VAL A 31 -7.73 14.00 -25.96
N TYR A 32 -7.38 13.96 -24.68
CA TYR A 32 -6.22 14.63 -24.09
C TYR A 32 -5.21 13.62 -23.57
N VAL A 33 -3.93 13.95 -23.60
CA VAL A 33 -2.85 13.04 -23.18
C VAL A 33 -1.73 13.78 -22.45
N GLY A 34 -0.93 13.05 -21.66
CA GLY A 34 0.27 13.55 -21.03
C GLY A 34 0.02 14.46 -19.83
N GLY A 35 -1.13 14.35 -19.16
CA GLY A 35 -1.37 15.04 -17.89
C GLY A 35 -0.69 14.38 -16.71
N ASN A 36 -0.43 15.15 -15.67
CA ASN A 36 0.12 14.68 -14.40
C ASN A 36 -0.32 15.59 -13.24
N GLY A 37 -0.99 15.02 -12.24
CA GLY A 37 -1.39 15.70 -11.00
C GLY A 37 -0.42 15.50 -9.84
N GLY A 38 0.78 14.95 -10.09
CA GLY A 38 1.80 14.68 -9.05
C GLY A 38 2.67 15.89 -8.70
N MET A 39 3.83 15.63 -8.07
CA MET A 39 4.77 16.66 -7.57
C MET A 39 5.24 17.67 -8.65
N LYS A 40 5.33 17.23 -9.90
CA LYS A 40 5.56 18.12 -11.05
C LYS A 40 4.30 18.09 -11.92
N PRO A 41 3.30 18.92 -11.67
CA PRO A 41 2.06 18.91 -12.41
C PRO A 41 2.29 19.27 -13.88
N ALA A 42 1.49 18.65 -14.76
CA ALA A 42 1.44 18.95 -16.17
C ALA A 42 -0.01 18.88 -16.65
N HIS A 43 -0.43 19.86 -17.40
CA HIS A 43 -1.76 19.89 -18.01
C HIS A 43 -1.76 18.99 -19.25
N ALA A 44 -2.76 18.12 -19.38
CA ALA A 44 -2.89 17.26 -20.55
C ALA A 44 -3.09 18.09 -21.83
N LEU A 45 -2.48 17.66 -22.91
CA LEU A 45 -2.53 18.32 -24.21
C LEU A 45 -3.57 17.64 -25.11
N LEU A 46 -4.28 18.43 -25.91
CA LEU A 46 -5.25 17.92 -26.85
C LEU A 46 -4.55 17.08 -27.96
N LEU A 47 -4.84 15.79 -27.97
CA LEU A 47 -4.38 14.87 -29.01
C LEU A 47 -5.24 14.97 -30.27
N GLN A 48 -6.57 14.85 -30.11
CA GLN A 48 -7.54 14.95 -31.19
C GLN A 48 -8.89 15.45 -30.66
N ALA A 49 -9.53 16.34 -31.41
CA ALA A 49 -10.88 16.81 -31.15
C ALA A 49 -11.93 15.98 -31.90
N ASP A 50 -13.17 16.03 -31.43
CA ASP A 50 -14.36 15.46 -32.08
C ASP A 50 -14.22 14.00 -32.50
N VAL A 51 -13.55 13.19 -31.67
CA VAL A 51 -13.34 11.76 -31.93
C VAL A 51 -14.64 11.01 -31.74
N ALA A 52 -15.07 10.28 -32.77
CA ALA A 52 -16.27 9.43 -32.70
C ALA A 52 -16.10 8.35 -31.61
N PRO A 53 -17.18 7.96 -30.90
CA PRO A 53 -17.09 7.01 -29.78
C PRO A 53 -16.39 5.67 -30.11
N ASP A 54 -16.59 5.15 -31.30
CA ASP A 54 -15.98 3.90 -31.80
C ASP A 54 -14.49 4.06 -32.14
N GLN A 55 -14.00 5.29 -32.33
CA GLN A 55 -12.60 5.59 -32.63
C GLN A 55 -11.76 5.93 -31.37
N VAL A 56 -12.40 6.12 -30.23
CA VAL A 56 -11.69 6.49 -28.99
C VAL A 56 -10.72 5.39 -28.54
N ILE A 57 -11.19 4.13 -28.49
CA ILE A 57 -10.35 3.01 -28.04
C ILE A 57 -9.20 2.76 -29.01
N PRO A 58 -9.40 2.64 -30.32
CA PRO A 58 -8.28 2.53 -31.27
C PRO A 58 -7.23 3.64 -31.13
N LEU A 59 -7.66 4.88 -30.94
CA LEU A 59 -6.74 6.00 -30.77
C LEU A 59 -5.95 5.89 -29.46
N LEU A 60 -6.60 5.50 -28.36
CA LEU A 60 -5.92 5.26 -27.09
C LEU A 60 -4.96 4.09 -27.16
N ASP A 61 -5.32 3.02 -27.84
CA ASP A 61 -4.46 1.84 -28.06
C ASP A 61 -3.16 2.22 -28.77
N ARG A 62 -3.25 3.01 -29.83
CA ARG A 62 -2.09 3.55 -30.55
C ARG A 62 -1.22 4.41 -29.65
N TYR A 63 -1.83 5.34 -28.91
CA TYR A 63 -1.12 6.22 -27.99
C TYR A 63 -0.39 5.43 -26.91
N LEU A 64 -1.09 4.53 -26.22
CA LEU A 64 -0.55 3.74 -25.13
C LEU A 64 0.55 2.80 -25.58
N MET A 65 0.35 2.13 -26.70
CA MET A 65 1.35 1.19 -27.22
C MET A 65 2.60 1.94 -27.73
N PHE A 66 2.43 3.10 -28.37
CA PHE A 66 3.56 3.94 -28.77
C PHE A 66 4.35 4.43 -27.55
N TYR A 67 3.66 4.87 -26.51
CA TYR A 67 4.31 5.21 -25.22
C TYR A 67 5.06 4.01 -24.62
N PHE A 68 4.47 2.82 -24.54
CA PHE A 68 5.12 1.64 -23.97
C PHE A 68 6.41 1.26 -24.72
N ARG A 69 6.48 1.53 -26.01
CA ARG A 69 7.64 1.22 -26.83
C ARG A 69 8.75 2.24 -26.80
N THR A 70 8.41 3.48 -26.51
CA THR A 70 9.35 4.61 -26.66
C THR A 70 9.70 5.31 -25.35
N ALA A 71 8.98 5.04 -24.27
CA ALA A 71 9.28 5.60 -22.96
C ALA A 71 10.41 4.83 -22.27
N ASP A 72 11.22 5.54 -21.51
CA ASP A 72 12.20 4.95 -20.61
C ASP A 72 11.50 4.22 -19.43
N ARG A 73 12.23 3.31 -18.80
CA ARG A 73 11.74 2.60 -17.62
C ARG A 73 11.33 3.60 -16.52
N LEU A 74 10.13 3.44 -15.97
CA LEU A 74 9.51 4.29 -14.94
C LEU A 74 9.22 5.74 -15.36
N GLN A 75 9.39 6.10 -16.61
CA GLN A 75 9.07 7.41 -17.14
C GLN A 75 7.55 7.60 -17.24
N ARG A 76 7.02 8.66 -16.64
CA ARG A 76 5.60 9.00 -16.72
C ARG A 76 5.26 9.66 -18.05
N THR A 77 4.03 9.47 -18.51
CA THR A 77 3.52 9.99 -19.79
C THR A 77 3.78 11.48 -20.01
N ALA A 78 3.59 12.31 -18.98
CA ALA A 78 3.87 13.73 -19.06
C ALA A 78 5.34 14.02 -19.36
N ARG A 79 6.27 13.34 -18.68
CA ARG A 79 7.72 13.51 -18.89
C ARG A 79 8.20 12.93 -20.19
N TRP A 80 7.60 11.81 -20.58
CA TRP A 80 7.86 11.22 -21.90
C TRP A 80 7.45 12.19 -23.02
N LEU A 81 6.26 12.77 -22.94
CA LEU A 81 5.77 13.70 -23.96
C LEU A 81 6.56 15.00 -24.01
N GLU A 82 7.00 15.54 -22.85
CA GLU A 82 7.89 16.69 -22.79
C GLU A 82 9.26 16.43 -23.46
N ASN A 83 9.79 15.22 -23.32
CA ASN A 83 11.07 14.82 -23.86
C ASN A 83 10.98 14.30 -25.31
N LEU A 84 9.78 14.06 -25.81
CA LEU A 84 9.57 13.56 -27.17
C LEU A 84 9.95 14.65 -28.19
N ALA A 85 10.89 14.32 -29.08
CA ALA A 85 11.30 15.24 -30.14
C ALA A 85 10.08 15.62 -31.02
N GLY A 86 9.75 16.90 -31.11
CA GLY A 86 8.55 17.39 -31.79
C GLY A 86 7.28 17.38 -30.92
N GLY A 87 7.34 16.87 -29.68
CA GLY A 87 6.28 16.93 -28.69
C GLY A 87 4.94 16.40 -29.17
N ILE A 88 3.85 17.08 -28.78
CA ILE A 88 2.49 16.67 -29.12
C ILE A 88 2.23 16.63 -30.64
N GLU A 89 2.83 17.49 -31.44
CA GLU A 89 2.59 17.48 -32.88
C GLU A 89 3.22 16.25 -33.55
N TYR A 90 4.41 15.85 -33.12
CA TYR A 90 4.98 14.57 -33.57
C TYR A 90 4.12 13.39 -33.13
N LEU A 91 3.63 13.37 -31.88
CA LEU A 91 2.71 12.33 -31.44
C LEU A 91 1.45 12.26 -32.30
N LYS A 92 0.83 13.42 -32.64
CA LYS A 92 -0.30 13.46 -33.57
C LYS A 92 0.05 12.90 -34.94
N ASP A 93 1.24 13.22 -35.45
CA ASP A 93 1.70 12.70 -36.75
C ASP A 93 1.81 11.17 -36.74
N VAL A 94 2.22 10.58 -35.63
CA VAL A 94 2.35 9.13 -35.50
C VAL A 94 0.99 8.45 -35.28
N VAL A 95 0.25 8.82 -34.22
CA VAL A 95 -0.91 8.03 -33.76
C VAL A 95 -2.25 8.46 -34.36
N VAL A 96 -2.33 9.71 -34.86
CA VAL A 96 -3.55 10.25 -35.49
C VAL A 96 -3.45 10.19 -37.02
N ARG A 97 -2.37 10.74 -37.58
CA ARG A 97 -2.19 10.89 -39.03
C ARG A 97 -1.48 9.68 -39.68
N ASP A 98 -1.00 8.75 -38.88
CA ASP A 98 -0.26 7.53 -39.28
C ASP A 98 0.88 7.79 -40.27
N LYS A 99 1.63 8.87 -40.07
CA LYS A 99 2.75 9.21 -41.00
C LYS A 99 3.86 8.17 -41.06
N LEU A 100 3.98 7.31 -40.02
CA LEU A 100 4.94 6.21 -39.98
C LEU A 100 4.37 4.89 -40.51
N GLY A 101 3.05 4.81 -40.77
CA GLY A 101 2.39 3.58 -41.24
C GLY A 101 2.35 2.46 -40.19
N ILE A 102 2.41 2.79 -38.88
CA ILE A 102 2.50 1.79 -37.79
C ILE A 102 1.25 1.66 -36.96
N CYS A 103 0.20 2.46 -37.19
CA CYS A 103 -0.99 2.47 -36.37
C CYS A 103 -1.65 1.10 -36.24
N LYS A 104 -1.77 0.37 -37.34
CA LYS A 104 -2.35 -0.99 -37.36
C LYS A 104 -1.51 -1.98 -36.54
N GLU A 105 -0.18 -1.84 -36.59
CA GLU A 105 0.72 -2.67 -35.79
C GLU A 105 0.55 -2.40 -34.29
N LEU A 106 0.48 -1.11 -33.90
CA LEU A 106 0.26 -0.71 -32.50
C LEU A 106 -1.07 -1.24 -31.96
N GLU A 107 -2.15 -1.15 -32.76
CA GLU A 107 -3.45 -1.71 -32.40
C GLU A 107 -3.39 -3.23 -32.23
N THR A 108 -2.76 -3.93 -33.18
CA THR A 108 -2.63 -5.40 -33.13
C THR A 108 -1.88 -5.84 -31.86
N GLN A 109 -0.83 -5.15 -31.48
CA GLN A 109 -0.06 -5.47 -30.28
C GLN A 109 -0.86 -5.19 -29.01
N MET A 110 -1.63 -4.10 -28.98
CA MET A 110 -2.53 -3.84 -27.85
C MET A 110 -3.60 -4.92 -27.74
N GLN A 111 -4.20 -5.34 -28.87
CA GLN A 111 -5.17 -6.44 -28.88
C GLN A 111 -4.58 -7.75 -28.37
N GLN A 112 -3.33 -8.07 -28.72
CA GLN A 112 -2.64 -9.24 -28.19
C GLN A 112 -2.41 -9.14 -26.69
N LEU A 113 -2.02 -7.96 -26.20
CA LEU A 113 -1.85 -7.71 -24.76
C LEU A 113 -3.17 -7.86 -24.01
N VAL A 114 -4.23 -7.24 -24.50
CA VAL A 114 -5.57 -7.32 -23.90
C VAL A 114 -6.15 -8.72 -23.99
N GLY A 115 -5.95 -9.42 -25.11
CA GLY A 115 -6.42 -10.80 -25.29
C GLY A 115 -5.71 -11.81 -24.40
N GLY A 116 -4.48 -11.52 -23.98
CA GLY A 116 -3.74 -12.34 -23.01
C GLY A 116 -3.99 -11.95 -21.54
N TYR A 117 -4.70 -10.84 -21.30
CA TYR A 117 -5.01 -10.39 -19.95
C TYR A 117 -6.15 -11.20 -19.33
N TYR A 118 -6.00 -11.52 -18.08
CA TYR A 118 -7.08 -12.03 -17.24
C TYR A 118 -7.06 -11.33 -15.89
N ASP A 119 -8.20 -11.18 -15.28
CA ASP A 119 -8.32 -10.64 -13.91
C ASP A 119 -7.91 -11.73 -12.92
N GLU A 120 -6.76 -11.54 -12.29
CA GLU A 120 -6.21 -12.49 -11.31
C GLU A 120 -7.14 -12.67 -10.11
N TRP A 121 -7.83 -11.61 -9.68
CA TRP A 121 -8.77 -11.68 -8.58
C TRP A 121 -10.05 -12.43 -8.98
N GLU A 122 -10.59 -12.14 -10.16
CA GLU A 122 -11.74 -12.87 -10.67
C GLU A 122 -11.43 -14.36 -10.82
N LYS A 123 -10.24 -14.68 -11.36
CA LYS A 123 -9.77 -16.06 -11.47
C LYS A 123 -9.64 -16.73 -10.11
N ALA A 124 -8.97 -16.07 -9.15
CA ALA A 124 -8.81 -16.59 -7.81
C ALA A 124 -10.18 -16.88 -7.13
N VAL A 125 -11.14 -15.96 -7.25
CA VAL A 125 -12.49 -16.15 -6.70
C VAL A 125 -13.24 -17.30 -7.36
N LYS A 126 -13.09 -17.50 -8.68
CA LYS A 126 -13.77 -18.55 -9.43
C LYS A 126 -13.14 -19.95 -9.28
N GLU A 127 -11.82 -20.03 -9.11
CA GLU A 127 -11.06 -21.29 -9.11
C GLU A 127 -10.83 -21.86 -7.70
N ASN A 128 -11.73 -21.63 -6.75
CA ASN A 128 -11.58 -22.02 -5.35
C ASN A 128 -10.28 -21.49 -4.73
N PHE A 129 -10.38 -20.26 -4.34
CA PHE A 129 -9.38 -19.53 -3.60
C PHE A 129 -8.83 -20.38 -2.44
N ASP A 130 -7.54 -20.69 -2.45
CA ASP A 130 -6.91 -21.28 -1.28
C ASP A 130 -6.86 -20.21 -0.17
N ASP A 131 -7.82 -20.31 0.74
CA ASP A 131 -8.00 -19.41 1.87
C ASP A 131 -6.80 -19.41 2.82
N SER A 132 -5.89 -20.40 2.66
CA SER A 132 -4.70 -20.55 3.50
C SER A 132 -3.76 -19.35 3.45
N SER A 133 -3.68 -18.67 2.30
CA SER A 133 -2.84 -17.48 2.11
C SER A 133 -3.34 -16.25 2.88
N PHE A 134 -4.60 -16.25 3.32
CA PHE A 134 -5.23 -15.13 4.05
C PHE A 134 -5.45 -15.41 5.52
N LYS A 135 -5.07 -16.61 6.00
CA LYS A 135 -5.11 -16.93 7.42
C LYS A 135 -4.10 -16.08 8.17
N GLN A 136 -4.52 -15.55 9.30
CA GLN A 136 -3.64 -14.78 10.18
C GLN A 136 -2.49 -15.66 10.71
N PHE A 137 -2.77 -16.93 10.97
CA PHE A 137 -1.81 -17.90 11.51
C PHE A 137 -1.81 -19.17 10.66
N VAL A 138 -0.61 -19.78 10.50
CA VAL A 138 -0.48 -21.00 9.69
C VAL A 138 -0.83 -22.29 10.47
N ASN A 139 -0.95 -22.21 11.79
CA ASN A 139 -1.17 -23.36 12.67
C ASN A 139 -2.59 -23.43 13.28
N THR A 140 -3.44 -22.43 13.04
CA THR A 140 -4.82 -22.40 13.54
C THR A 140 -5.72 -21.54 12.66
N ASP A 141 -7.04 -21.80 12.72
CA ASP A 141 -8.07 -20.96 12.09
C ASP A 141 -8.57 -19.85 13.04
N GLU A 142 -8.05 -19.79 14.27
CA GLU A 142 -8.36 -18.69 15.18
C GLU A 142 -7.84 -17.37 14.63
N THR A 143 -8.50 -16.29 15.00
CA THR A 143 -8.09 -14.92 14.67
C THR A 143 -7.97 -14.10 15.94
N GLN A 144 -7.05 -13.15 15.95
CA GLN A 144 -6.87 -12.24 17.08
C GLN A 144 -6.98 -10.79 16.60
N ASP A 145 -7.86 -10.03 17.21
CA ASP A 145 -7.92 -8.59 17.02
C ASP A 145 -6.73 -7.94 17.74
N THR A 146 -5.92 -7.22 16.99
CA THR A 146 -4.78 -6.46 17.53
C THR A 146 -5.09 -4.98 17.68
N VAL A 147 -6.24 -4.53 17.15
CA VAL A 147 -6.68 -3.15 17.14
C VAL A 147 -8.15 -3.09 17.51
N GLU A 148 -8.50 -2.27 18.49
CA GLU A 148 -9.90 -1.97 18.81
C GLU A 148 -10.54 -1.17 17.66
N ILE A 149 -11.76 -1.54 17.27
CA ILE A 149 -12.55 -0.79 16.29
C ILE A 149 -13.47 0.17 17.02
N ILE A 150 -13.28 1.45 16.78
CA ILE A 150 -14.11 2.52 17.35
C ILE A 150 -15.10 3.07 16.33
N ARG A 151 -16.16 3.72 16.82
CA ARG A 151 -17.10 4.47 15.99
C ARG A 151 -16.89 5.96 16.19
N GLU A 152 -16.67 6.67 15.08
CA GLU A 152 -16.55 8.11 15.08
C GLU A 152 -17.36 8.69 13.93
N ARG A 153 -18.21 9.68 14.19
CA ARG A 153 -19.10 10.30 13.20
C ARG A 153 -19.95 9.29 12.42
N GLY A 154 -20.37 8.20 13.08
CA GLY A 154 -21.16 7.14 12.47
C GLY A 154 -20.37 6.12 11.64
N GLN A 155 -19.07 6.30 11.48
CA GLN A 155 -18.18 5.40 10.73
C GLN A 155 -17.35 4.53 11.66
N ARG A 156 -17.04 3.31 11.23
CA ARG A 156 -16.11 2.40 11.92
C ARG A 156 -14.69 2.71 11.49
N ARG A 157 -13.78 2.87 12.41
CA ARG A 157 -12.34 2.97 12.16
C ARG A 157 -11.52 2.29 13.24
N PRO A 158 -10.28 1.90 12.97
CA PRO A 158 -9.36 1.46 14.01
C PRO A 158 -9.13 2.54 15.07
N ALA A 159 -8.89 2.12 16.30
CA ALA A 159 -8.41 3.01 17.36
C ALA A 159 -7.07 3.62 16.95
N ASP A 160 -6.79 4.82 17.43
CA ASP A 160 -5.51 5.47 17.15
C ASP A 160 -4.37 4.71 17.84
N TRP A 161 -3.21 4.69 17.21
CA TRP A 161 -2.00 4.21 17.85
C TRP A 161 -1.76 5.03 19.12
N PRO A 162 -1.41 4.38 20.25
CA PRO A 162 -1.10 5.14 21.44
C PRO A 162 0.01 6.14 21.13
N ASN A 163 -0.24 7.38 21.51
CA ASN A 163 0.79 8.40 21.45
C ASN A 163 1.92 7.94 22.35
N ASN A 164 3.06 7.64 21.79
CA ASN A 164 4.35 7.47 22.42
C ASN A 164 4.77 6.12 22.93
N ASP A 165 5.82 6.12 23.15
CA ASP A 165 7.02 5.85 24.00
C ASP A 165 6.86 4.72 25.05
N VAL A 166 5.65 4.33 25.46
CA VAL A 166 5.47 3.24 26.43
C VAL A 166 5.81 1.88 25.83
N ALA A 167 5.72 1.73 24.52
CA ALA A 167 6.14 0.50 23.84
C ALA A 167 7.57 0.58 23.29
N ALA A 168 8.06 1.77 23.00
CA ALA A 168 9.46 2.04 22.76
C ALA A 168 10.24 1.77 24.03
N ASN A 169 11.35 1.35 24.19
CA ASN A 169 12.15 1.10 25.40
C ASN A 169 11.87 -0.23 26.12
N LYS A 170 11.37 -1.23 25.40
CA LYS A 170 11.31 -2.59 25.96
C LYS A 170 12.52 -3.39 25.48
N GLU A 171 13.29 -3.84 26.45
CA GLU A 171 14.45 -4.73 26.21
C GLU A 171 14.00 -6.19 26.19
N PHE A 172 13.18 -6.55 25.20
CA PHE A 172 12.64 -7.92 25.09
C PHE A 172 13.72 -8.98 24.89
N ASN A 173 14.88 -8.62 24.33
CA ASN A 173 16.02 -9.52 24.19
C ASN A 173 16.69 -9.88 25.52
N LYS A 174 16.43 -9.12 26.60
CA LYS A 174 16.98 -9.37 27.94
C LYS A 174 16.05 -10.16 28.84
N ILE A 175 14.92 -10.65 28.34
CA ILE A 175 13.98 -11.46 29.13
C ILE A 175 14.66 -12.80 29.47
N VAL A 176 14.70 -13.10 30.76
CA VAL A 176 15.16 -14.40 31.27
C VAL A 176 13.93 -15.23 31.61
N TRP A 177 13.74 -16.30 30.87
CA TRP A 177 12.63 -17.22 31.06
C TRP A 177 12.94 -18.24 32.16
N SER A 178 11.93 -18.64 32.96
CA SER A 178 12.10 -19.61 34.05
C SER A 178 12.55 -20.98 33.58
N SER A 179 12.03 -21.41 32.43
CA SER A 179 12.41 -22.66 31.72
C SER A 179 12.01 -22.54 30.26
N THR A 180 12.53 -23.42 29.41
CA THR A 180 12.14 -23.48 28.00
C THR A 180 12.04 -24.94 27.54
N SER A 181 11.10 -25.20 26.61
CA SER A 181 10.92 -26.51 25.98
C SER A 181 10.62 -26.38 24.49
N TRP A 182 10.97 -27.42 23.72
CA TRP A 182 10.66 -27.47 22.31
C TRP A 182 9.14 -27.68 22.10
N THR A 183 8.51 -26.77 21.41
CA THR A 183 7.08 -26.78 21.09
C THR A 183 6.92 -26.85 19.58
N LYS A 184 6.23 -27.88 19.07
CA LYS A 184 5.84 -27.96 17.65
C LYS A 184 4.89 -26.79 17.35
N VAL A 185 5.16 -26.02 16.28
CA VAL A 185 4.37 -24.85 15.92
C VAL A 185 3.66 -25.02 14.56
N CYS A 186 4.29 -25.65 13.58
CA CYS A 186 3.64 -25.93 12.29
C CYS A 186 4.43 -27.01 11.53
N GLU A 187 3.91 -27.42 10.37
CA GLU A 187 4.62 -28.23 9.39
C GLU A 187 5.62 -27.40 8.59
N SER A 188 6.75 -28.00 8.18
CA SER A 188 7.77 -27.35 7.35
C SER A 188 7.24 -26.85 6.00
N SER A 189 6.20 -27.49 5.46
CA SER A 189 5.51 -27.09 4.25
C SER A 189 4.91 -25.68 4.31
N LYS A 190 4.64 -25.16 5.51
CA LYS A 190 4.13 -23.82 5.76
C LYS A 190 5.21 -22.73 5.69
N LEU A 191 6.47 -23.12 5.60
CA LEU A 191 7.61 -22.22 5.51
C LEU A 191 8.58 -22.71 4.42
N PRO A 192 8.19 -22.59 3.13
CA PRO A 192 8.94 -23.14 2.01
C PRO A 192 10.30 -22.46 1.87
N VAL A 193 11.23 -23.19 1.23
CA VAL A 193 12.55 -22.64 0.87
C VAL A 193 12.39 -21.78 -0.38
N GLU A 194 12.64 -20.48 -0.25
CA GLU A 194 12.57 -19.50 -1.33
C GLU A 194 13.81 -18.61 -1.32
N ASP A 195 14.27 -18.16 -2.50
CA ASP A 195 15.47 -17.32 -2.63
C ASP A 195 15.35 -15.99 -1.86
N ALA A 196 14.16 -15.40 -1.88
CA ALA A 196 13.85 -14.16 -1.16
C ALA A 196 13.62 -14.37 0.35
N GLY A 197 13.60 -15.63 0.80
CA GLY A 197 13.17 -16.02 2.12
C GLY A 197 11.66 -16.14 2.25
N SER A 198 11.19 -16.97 3.17
CA SER A 198 9.79 -17.14 3.51
C SER A 198 9.50 -16.78 4.95
N SER A 199 8.27 -16.42 5.25
CA SER A 199 7.83 -16.06 6.60
C SER A 199 6.42 -16.57 6.87
N ALA A 200 6.15 -16.88 8.14
CA ALA A 200 4.81 -17.21 8.59
C ALA A 200 4.61 -16.71 10.03
N THR A 201 3.36 -16.58 10.43
CA THR A 201 3.02 -16.27 11.82
C THR A 201 2.30 -17.47 12.43
N VAL A 202 2.70 -17.84 13.63
CA VAL A 202 2.07 -18.90 14.42
C VAL A 202 1.50 -18.33 15.71
N LEU A 203 0.39 -18.90 16.15
CA LEU A 203 -0.25 -18.56 17.41
C LEU A 203 0.09 -19.65 18.44
N VAL A 204 0.64 -19.23 19.58
CA VAL A 204 0.87 -20.10 20.75
C VAL A 204 0.09 -19.51 21.92
N SER A 205 -1.05 -20.11 22.24
CA SER A 205 -2.04 -19.54 23.16
C SER A 205 -2.44 -18.10 22.76
N ASN A 206 -2.08 -17.08 23.51
CA ASN A 206 -2.38 -15.67 23.21
C ASN A 206 -1.18 -14.90 22.63
N THR A 207 -0.08 -15.59 22.35
CA THR A 207 1.15 -14.96 21.85
C THR A 207 1.35 -15.26 20.36
N GLN A 208 1.62 -14.23 19.57
CA GLN A 208 1.95 -14.35 18.16
C GLN A 208 3.46 -14.39 17.97
N ILE A 209 3.94 -15.41 17.27
CA ILE A 209 5.35 -15.61 16.95
C ILE A 209 5.53 -15.58 15.45
N ALA A 210 6.44 -14.76 14.97
CA ALA A 210 6.88 -14.74 13.57
C ALA A 210 8.02 -15.74 13.40
N ILE A 211 7.90 -16.60 12.41
CA ILE A 211 8.93 -17.56 12.02
C ILE A 211 9.38 -17.27 10.59
N PHE A 212 10.64 -17.48 10.32
CA PHE A 212 11.26 -17.10 9.06
C PHE A 212 12.21 -18.19 8.57
N ARG A 213 12.29 -18.33 7.26
CA ARG A 213 13.33 -19.12 6.60
C ARG A 213 14.08 -18.21 5.64
N LEU A 214 15.36 -18.09 5.80
CA LEU A 214 16.24 -17.40 4.87
C LEU A 214 17.32 -18.39 4.41
N ARG A 215 17.23 -18.83 3.16
CA ARG A 215 17.98 -19.95 2.64
C ARG A 215 17.75 -21.22 3.51
N ASP A 216 18.80 -21.80 4.06
CA ASP A 216 18.74 -23.00 4.89
C ASP A 216 18.62 -22.72 6.40
N LYS A 217 18.58 -21.44 6.80
CA LYS A 217 18.50 -21.04 8.22
C LYS A 217 17.09 -20.64 8.62
N LEU A 218 16.69 -21.04 9.81
CA LEU A 218 15.43 -20.71 10.44
C LEU A 218 15.63 -19.68 11.55
N TYR A 219 14.65 -18.79 11.71
CA TYR A 219 14.64 -17.76 12.73
C TYR A 219 13.23 -17.61 13.32
N ALA A 220 13.16 -17.24 14.59
CA ALA A 220 11.89 -16.97 15.27
C ALA A 220 12.00 -15.76 16.18
N CYS A 221 10.99 -14.89 16.15
CA CYS A 221 10.86 -13.78 17.09
C CYS A 221 9.39 -13.53 17.44
N GLN A 222 9.13 -12.70 18.45
CA GLN A 222 7.78 -12.18 18.65
C GLN A 222 7.28 -11.48 17.38
N ASN A 223 5.98 -11.62 17.05
CA ASN A 223 5.40 -10.93 15.89
C ASN A 223 5.18 -9.43 16.13
N MET A 224 5.25 -8.97 17.38
CA MET A 224 5.04 -7.59 17.77
C MET A 224 6.31 -6.75 17.55
N CYS A 225 6.20 -5.69 16.75
CA CYS A 225 7.26 -4.69 16.63
C CYS A 225 7.39 -3.88 17.92
N GLY A 226 8.58 -3.82 18.52
CA GLY A 226 8.84 -3.12 19.76
C GLY A 226 8.56 -1.60 19.71
N HIS A 227 8.56 -1.00 18.52
CA HIS A 227 8.35 0.43 18.34
C HIS A 227 6.88 0.87 18.57
N LYS A 228 5.90 0.21 17.97
CA LYS A 228 4.48 0.64 18.01
C LYS A 228 3.52 -0.45 18.48
N ARG A 229 4.00 -1.54 19.04
CA ARG A 229 3.16 -2.68 19.45
C ARG A 229 2.33 -3.27 18.30
N ALA A 230 2.85 -3.14 17.08
CA ALA A 230 2.17 -3.67 15.90
C ALA A 230 2.59 -5.11 15.66
N PHE A 231 1.63 -6.01 15.50
CA PHE A 231 1.82 -7.42 15.21
C PHE A 231 2.02 -7.64 13.71
N VAL A 232 3.20 -7.27 13.20
CA VAL A 232 3.47 -7.18 11.75
C VAL A 232 4.84 -7.69 11.33
N LEU A 233 5.67 -8.18 12.26
CA LEU A 233 7.03 -8.59 11.90
C LEU A 233 7.04 -9.80 10.97
N GLY A 234 6.06 -10.70 11.07
CA GLY A 234 5.88 -11.82 10.14
C GLY A 234 5.60 -11.39 8.68
N GLN A 235 5.26 -10.12 8.46
CA GLN A 235 5.09 -9.52 7.14
C GLN A 235 6.30 -8.63 6.75
N GLY A 236 7.36 -8.69 7.54
CA GLY A 236 8.58 -7.90 7.34
C GLY A 236 9.44 -8.45 6.20
N ILE A 237 10.35 -7.62 5.74
CA ILE A 237 11.32 -7.99 4.70
C ILE A 237 12.55 -8.58 5.39
N LEU A 238 12.91 -9.82 5.04
CA LEU A 238 14.13 -10.47 5.47
C LEU A 238 15.33 -9.96 4.66
N SER A 239 16.46 -9.80 5.33
CA SER A 239 17.72 -9.46 4.69
C SER A 239 18.90 -9.86 5.59
N THR A 240 20.12 -9.77 5.05
CA THR A 240 21.35 -9.87 5.80
C THR A 240 22.12 -8.58 5.72
N ASP A 241 22.86 -8.24 6.77
CA ASP A 241 23.76 -7.08 6.75
C ASP A 241 25.14 -7.42 6.14
N GLU A 242 26.05 -6.44 6.19
CA GLU A 242 27.41 -6.56 5.68
C GLU A 242 28.23 -7.66 6.40
N ASN A 243 27.85 -8.01 7.64
CA ASN A 243 28.47 -9.07 8.42
C ASN A 243 27.81 -10.43 8.22
N GLY A 244 26.73 -10.48 7.43
CA GLY A 244 25.94 -11.68 7.20
C GLY A 244 24.89 -11.96 8.29
N GLU A 245 24.69 -11.05 9.25
CA GLU A 245 23.65 -11.19 10.27
C GLU A 245 22.25 -11.00 9.68
N ALA A 246 21.37 -11.98 9.91
CA ALA A 246 19.99 -11.92 9.45
C ALA A 246 19.18 -10.95 10.30
N TYR A 247 18.35 -10.15 9.62
CA TYR A 247 17.41 -9.23 10.27
C TYR A 247 16.07 -9.15 9.53
N VAL A 248 15.03 -8.75 10.25
CA VAL A 248 13.72 -8.42 9.68
C VAL A 248 13.46 -6.92 9.74
N SER A 249 13.06 -6.35 8.61
CA SER A 249 12.62 -4.95 8.51
C SER A 249 11.12 -4.86 8.74
N CYS A 250 10.70 -4.14 9.78
CA CYS A 250 9.29 -3.88 10.05
C CYS A 250 8.62 -3.12 8.88
N PRO A 251 7.49 -3.60 8.33
CA PRO A 251 6.86 -2.98 7.16
C PRO A 251 6.33 -1.57 7.44
N LEU A 252 6.00 -1.22 8.68
CA LEU A 252 5.43 0.08 9.04
C LEU A 252 6.47 1.22 9.04
N HIS A 253 7.58 1.05 9.77
CA HIS A 253 8.53 2.15 10.00
C HIS A 253 9.98 1.77 9.69
N LYS A 254 10.21 0.67 8.97
CA LYS A 254 11.55 0.22 8.54
C LYS A 254 12.53 0.03 9.70
N ARG A 255 12.04 -0.39 10.87
CA ARG A 255 12.89 -0.79 11.99
C ARG A 255 13.45 -2.19 11.71
N ASN A 256 14.77 -2.35 11.82
CA ASN A 256 15.49 -3.58 11.50
C ASN A 256 15.88 -4.30 12.79
N TYR A 257 15.31 -5.47 13.03
CA TYR A 257 15.58 -6.29 14.21
C TYR A 257 16.45 -7.49 13.85
N ILE A 258 17.56 -7.69 14.57
CA ILE A 258 18.48 -8.80 14.37
C ILE A 258 17.81 -10.10 14.79
N LEU A 259 17.87 -11.11 13.92
CA LEU A 259 17.24 -12.41 14.15
C LEU A 259 18.23 -13.51 14.55
N GLU A 260 19.53 -13.29 14.32
CA GLU A 260 20.57 -14.27 14.60
C GLU A 260 20.69 -14.50 16.11
N LYS A 261 20.24 -15.68 16.59
CA LYS A 261 20.14 -15.97 18.04
C LYS A 261 21.50 -16.10 18.72
N GLU A 262 22.52 -16.48 17.99
CA GLU A 262 23.90 -16.64 18.50
C GLU A 262 24.65 -15.30 18.51
N SER A 263 24.09 -14.25 17.96
CA SER A 263 24.67 -12.91 17.99
C SER A 263 24.49 -12.26 19.37
N GLU A 264 25.49 -11.52 19.82
CA GLU A 264 25.38 -10.67 21.02
C GLU A 264 24.28 -9.63 20.90
N HIS A 265 23.90 -9.30 19.67
CA HIS A 265 22.88 -8.31 19.33
C HIS A 265 21.51 -8.92 18.97
N SER A 266 21.31 -10.21 19.25
CA SER A 266 20.06 -10.91 18.96
C SER A 266 18.85 -10.14 19.49
N GLY A 267 17.90 -9.84 18.58
CA GLY A 267 16.67 -9.10 18.90
C GLY A 267 16.82 -7.59 18.95
N ASP A 268 18.03 -7.04 18.94
CA ASP A 268 18.25 -5.60 18.98
C ASP A 268 17.78 -4.91 17.69
N CYS A 269 17.29 -3.70 17.83
CA CYS A 269 16.96 -2.86 16.70
C CYS A 269 18.20 -2.11 16.21
N LYS A 270 18.65 -2.36 14.97
CA LYS A 270 19.81 -1.68 14.36
C LYS A 270 19.66 -0.16 14.27
N ASN A 271 18.43 0.32 14.17
CA ASN A 271 18.13 1.75 14.02
C ASN A 271 17.94 2.46 15.36
N ASP A 272 17.80 1.72 16.47
CA ASP A 272 17.53 2.28 17.78
C ASP A 272 17.85 1.25 18.89
N ALA A 273 18.99 1.44 19.53
CA ALA A 273 19.48 0.53 20.56
C ALA A 273 18.60 0.44 21.82
N THR A 274 17.60 1.30 21.97
CA THR A 274 16.65 1.25 23.08
C THR A 274 15.48 0.28 22.86
N MET A 275 15.40 -0.31 21.65
CA MET A 275 14.33 -1.21 21.27
C MET A 275 14.88 -2.59 20.93
N SER A 276 14.13 -3.59 21.31
CA SER A 276 14.44 -4.97 20.92
C SER A 276 13.16 -5.79 20.71
N VAL A 277 13.32 -6.99 20.22
CA VAL A 277 12.29 -8.02 20.13
C VAL A 277 12.79 -9.29 20.81
N ALA A 278 11.88 -10.07 21.39
CA ALA A 278 12.23 -11.40 21.89
C ALA A 278 12.50 -12.32 20.70
N THR A 279 13.64 -13.01 20.72
CA THR A 279 14.01 -14.04 19.74
C THR A 279 14.01 -15.41 20.39
N PHE A 280 13.71 -16.44 19.62
CA PHE A 280 13.58 -17.81 20.10
C PHE A 280 14.46 -18.76 19.28
N GLU A 281 14.97 -19.81 19.92
CA GLU A 281 15.59 -20.91 19.20
C GLU A 281 14.53 -21.67 18.38
N ILE A 282 14.87 -22.03 17.16
CA ILE A 282 13.99 -22.72 16.23
C ILE A 282 14.74 -23.84 15.54
N LYS A 283 14.08 -24.95 15.27
CA LYS A 283 14.61 -26.07 14.50
C LYS A 283 13.55 -26.73 13.63
N GLU A 284 14.01 -27.43 12.62
CA GLU A 284 13.20 -28.33 11.81
C GLU A 284 13.63 -29.79 12.14
N GLU A 285 12.65 -30.63 12.35
CA GLU A 285 12.87 -32.06 12.66
C GLU A 285 11.68 -32.87 12.13
N ASP A 286 11.95 -33.92 11.38
CA ASP A 286 10.93 -34.83 10.83
C ASP A 286 9.80 -34.17 10.03
N GLY A 287 10.11 -33.06 9.31
CA GLY A 287 9.11 -32.30 8.51
C GLY A 287 8.26 -31.33 9.31
N ASP A 288 8.58 -31.13 10.58
CA ASP A 288 7.89 -30.20 11.49
C ASP A 288 8.84 -29.11 12.00
N ILE A 289 8.27 -27.93 12.28
CA ILE A 289 9.00 -26.79 12.86
C ILE A 289 8.69 -26.72 14.35
N TYR A 290 9.78 -26.63 15.13
CA TYR A 290 9.74 -26.48 16.58
C TYR A 290 10.40 -25.18 17.00
N VAL A 291 9.76 -24.47 17.93
CA VAL A 291 10.31 -23.27 18.58
C VAL A 291 10.49 -23.58 20.07
N LYS A 292 11.62 -23.15 20.63
CA LYS A 292 11.93 -23.35 22.05
C LYS A 292 11.31 -22.22 22.87
N LEU A 293 10.22 -22.51 23.54
CA LEU A 293 9.36 -21.54 24.23
C LEU A 293 9.35 -21.76 25.74
N PRO A 294 9.12 -20.68 26.52
CA PRO A 294 8.83 -20.77 27.96
C PRO A 294 7.44 -21.37 28.21
N PRO A 295 7.07 -21.64 29.47
CA PRO A 295 5.69 -21.98 29.82
C PRO A 295 4.69 -20.97 29.27
N VAL A 296 3.59 -21.45 28.72
CA VAL A 296 2.58 -20.63 28.03
C VAL A 296 2.09 -19.45 28.88
N LEU A 297 1.88 -19.66 30.17
CA LEU A 297 1.43 -18.57 31.07
C LEU A 297 2.48 -17.45 31.18
N GLU A 298 3.76 -17.80 31.25
CA GLU A 298 4.86 -16.83 31.30
C GLU A 298 4.99 -16.09 29.95
N LEU A 299 4.86 -16.83 28.85
CA LEU A 299 4.91 -16.28 27.49
C LEU A 299 3.77 -15.26 27.29
N ASP A 300 2.54 -15.63 27.62
CA ASP A 300 1.37 -14.77 27.48
C ASP A 300 1.39 -13.55 28.41
N ASP A 301 1.94 -13.70 29.62
CA ASP A 301 2.06 -12.58 30.55
C ASP A 301 3.01 -11.50 30.01
N VAL A 302 4.03 -11.86 29.27
CA VAL A 302 4.99 -10.90 28.70
C VAL A 302 4.60 -10.45 27.30
N LEU A 303 4.22 -11.36 26.40
CA LEU A 303 4.07 -11.12 24.96
C LEU A 303 2.65 -11.36 24.42
N GLY A 304 1.70 -11.76 25.27
CA GLY A 304 0.33 -12.05 24.86
C GLY A 304 -0.33 -10.89 24.09
N THR A 305 -0.99 -11.20 22.99
CA THR A 305 -1.62 -10.21 22.09
C THR A 305 -2.58 -9.29 22.82
N SER A 306 -3.43 -9.83 23.70
CA SER A 306 -4.45 -9.07 24.44
C SER A 306 -3.84 -8.01 25.35
N LYS A 307 -2.64 -8.22 25.84
CA LYS A 307 -1.90 -7.26 26.67
C LYS A 307 -1.43 -6.04 25.89
N TRP A 308 -1.18 -6.22 24.60
CA TRP A 308 -0.59 -5.21 23.72
C TRP A 308 -1.54 -4.71 22.64
N MET A 309 -2.79 -5.11 22.67
CA MET A 309 -3.81 -4.66 21.72
C MET A 309 -3.94 -3.13 21.75
N VAL A 310 -4.02 -2.52 20.57
CA VAL A 310 -4.29 -1.06 20.46
C VAL A 310 -5.71 -0.80 20.91
N LYS A 311 -5.86 -0.11 22.04
CA LYS A 311 -7.14 0.29 22.63
C LYS A 311 -7.31 1.79 22.51
N LYS A 312 -8.57 2.25 22.44
CA LYS A 312 -8.89 3.65 22.61
C LYS A 312 -8.40 4.06 24.00
N GLU A 313 -7.56 5.08 24.09
CA GLU A 313 -7.27 5.68 25.40
C GLU A 313 -8.59 6.14 25.98
N GLU A 314 -8.89 5.74 27.23
CA GLU A 314 -9.94 6.34 27.99
C GLU A 314 -9.55 7.82 28.23
N THR A 315 -9.83 8.66 27.27
CA THR A 315 -9.85 10.08 27.51
C THR A 315 -10.92 10.26 28.59
N LYS A 316 -10.52 10.54 29.81
CA LYS A 316 -11.42 11.22 30.76
C LYS A 316 -11.95 12.39 29.96
N GLU A 317 -13.20 12.28 29.48
CA GLU A 317 -13.86 13.37 28.77
C GLU A 317 -13.69 14.59 29.67
N LYS A 318 -12.78 15.48 29.26
CA LYS A 318 -12.84 16.84 29.82
C LYS A 318 -14.22 17.31 29.41
N PRO A 319 -15.11 17.60 30.38
CA PRO A 319 -16.45 18.02 30.06
C PRO A 319 -16.29 19.15 29.04
N PHE A 320 -16.99 19.02 27.93
CA PHE A 320 -16.99 19.98 26.83
C PHE A 320 -17.29 21.34 27.49
N THR A 321 -16.26 22.08 27.82
CA THR A 321 -16.41 23.44 28.32
C THR A 321 -17.12 24.17 27.22
N LYS A 322 -18.34 24.63 27.48
CA LYS A 322 -19.22 25.34 26.56
C LYS A 322 -18.38 26.21 25.63
N VAL A 323 -18.43 25.92 24.32
CA VAL A 323 -17.77 26.72 23.29
C VAL A 323 -18.00 28.18 23.65
N ASP A 324 -16.91 28.89 23.90
CA ASP A 324 -16.96 30.31 24.26
C ASP A 324 -17.65 31.03 23.08
N LYS A 325 -18.89 31.46 23.31
CA LYS A 325 -19.72 32.14 22.31
C LYS A 325 -19.11 33.46 21.81
N ARG A 326 -17.91 33.82 22.32
CA ARG A 326 -17.16 35.00 21.89
C ARG A 326 -16.44 34.86 20.56
N PHE A 327 -16.23 33.63 20.05
CA PHE A 327 -15.76 33.46 18.67
C PHE A 327 -16.90 33.56 17.68
N LYS A 328 -17.42 34.76 17.51
CA LYS A 328 -18.19 35.12 16.32
C LYS A 328 -17.18 35.24 15.17
N PHE A 329 -17.03 34.16 14.40
CA PHE A 329 -16.42 34.26 13.07
C PHE A 329 -17.30 35.22 12.24
N LYS A 330 -16.94 36.51 12.19
CA LYS A 330 -17.41 37.38 11.14
C LYS A 330 -16.66 36.95 9.88
N LEU A 331 -17.26 36.04 9.09
CA LEU A 331 -16.88 35.92 7.71
C LEU A 331 -16.94 37.30 7.08
N PRO A 332 -15.86 37.78 6.43
CA PRO A 332 -15.97 39.02 5.67
C PRO A 332 -17.02 38.77 4.59
N VAL A 333 -18.18 39.41 4.71
CA VAL A 333 -19.16 39.43 3.66
C VAL A 333 -18.52 40.24 2.52
N ARG A 334 -17.91 39.51 1.56
CA ARG A 334 -17.57 40.14 0.29
C ARG A 334 -18.91 40.60 -0.33
N LYS A 335 -19.17 41.87 -0.31
CA LYS A 335 -20.20 42.46 -1.14
C LYS A 335 -19.78 42.25 -2.60
N PHE A 336 -20.37 41.25 -3.23
CA PHE A 336 -20.28 41.15 -4.67
C PHE A 336 -21.01 42.40 -5.21
N PRO A 337 -20.46 43.12 -6.21
CA PRO A 337 -21.20 44.17 -6.86
C PRO A 337 -22.51 43.57 -7.37
N ALA A 338 -23.62 44.28 -7.17
CA ALA A 338 -24.91 43.86 -7.67
C ALA A 338 -24.75 43.59 -9.17
N VAL A 339 -25.04 42.39 -9.60
CA VAL A 339 -25.13 42.04 -11.01
C VAL A 339 -26.25 42.91 -11.55
N ALA A 340 -25.95 43.79 -12.49
CA ALA A 340 -26.93 44.64 -13.14
C ALA A 340 -28.00 43.71 -13.72
N ALA A 341 -29.25 43.97 -13.35
CA ALA A 341 -30.40 43.28 -13.93
C ALA A 341 -30.43 43.58 -15.43
N GLY A 342 -29.99 42.62 -16.25
CA GLY A 342 -29.93 42.79 -17.71
C GLY A 342 -29.29 41.66 -18.50
N CYS A 343 -28.71 40.63 -17.88
CA CYS A 343 -28.15 39.49 -18.63
C CYS A 343 -29.26 38.48 -18.91
N SER A 344 -29.79 38.48 -20.13
CA SER A 344 -30.90 37.61 -20.54
C SER A 344 -30.48 36.41 -21.39
N SER A 345 -29.20 36.17 -21.60
CA SER A 345 -28.72 34.98 -22.32
C SER A 345 -27.37 34.46 -21.80
N ILE A 346 -27.20 33.14 -21.94
CA ILE A 346 -25.97 32.40 -21.58
C ILE A 346 -24.80 32.78 -22.52
N ASP A 347 -25.07 33.45 -23.61
CA ASP A 347 -24.10 33.79 -24.65
C ASP A 347 -23.21 35.01 -24.33
N ASP A 348 -23.50 35.72 -23.22
CA ASP A 348 -22.74 36.91 -22.81
C ASP A 348 -21.61 36.63 -21.81
N LEU A 349 -21.32 35.35 -21.51
CA LEU A 349 -20.21 34.97 -20.68
C LEU A 349 -18.96 34.72 -21.55
N ASN A 350 -18.18 35.75 -21.78
CA ASN A 350 -16.81 35.62 -22.26
C ASN A 350 -15.94 35.00 -21.15
N TRP A 351 -15.53 33.78 -21.36
CA TRP A 351 -14.57 33.05 -20.53
C TRP A 351 -13.15 33.28 -21.05
#